data_405637e4fac357f7a715493fd594bbe3
#
_entry.id   405637e4fac357f7a715493fd594bbe3
#
_cell.length_a   1.000
_cell.length_b   1.000
_cell.length_c   1.000
_cell.angle_alpha   90.00
_cell.angle_beta   90.00
_cell.angle_gamma   90.00
#
_symmetry.space_group_name_H-M   'P 1'
#
loop_
_entity.id
_entity.type
_entity.pdbx_description
1 polymer ?
#
loop_
_entity_poly.entity_id
_entity_poly.type
_entity_poly.pdbx_seq_one_letter_code
_entity_poly.pdbx_strand_id
1 'polypeptide(L)'
;MFKRILVCLDGSELAEQIMPYATAEAVHFEGKLVLLQVVQEPVVFGPALPGEAPLPIQTDAMVETTKAALNSAKQYLEKTAVPLRKKGIQVDTVAIPGRADEAILDYANTNRIDLIAIATHGRGGLRRAVFGSVADRVLRGSGLPVLVITPQEAKA
;
A
#
# COMPACT_ATOMS: atom_id res chain seq x y z
N MET A 1 -11.99 18.68 5.54
CA MET A 1 -11.15 18.02 6.56
C MET A 1 -10.15 17.10 5.85
N PHE A 2 -10.52 16.01 5.23
CA PHE A 2 -9.60 15.12 4.53
C PHE A 2 -9.42 15.51 3.05
N LYS A 3 -8.38 16.29 2.76
CA LYS A 3 -8.10 16.78 1.39
C LYS A 3 -7.17 15.87 0.60
N ARG A 4 -6.35 15.06 1.28
CA ARG A 4 -5.46 14.07 0.66
C ARG A 4 -5.57 12.74 1.40
N ILE A 5 -6.19 11.77 0.77
CA ILE A 5 -6.48 10.46 1.33
C ILE A 5 -5.56 9.43 0.67
N LEU A 6 -4.68 8.82 1.46
CA LEU A 6 -3.81 7.75 1.00
C LEU A 6 -4.54 6.42 1.09
N VAL A 7 -4.69 5.73 -0.02
CA VAL A 7 -5.32 4.41 -0.09
C VAL A 7 -4.25 3.37 -0.36
N CYS A 8 -4.03 2.48 0.60
CA CYS A 8 -3.02 1.44 0.53
C CYS A 8 -3.60 0.18 -0.13
N LEU A 9 -3.06 -0.19 -1.29
CA LEU A 9 -3.46 -1.34 -2.08
C LEU A 9 -2.28 -2.30 -2.29
N ASP A 10 -2.56 -3.58 -2.45
CA ASP A 10 -1.54 -4.62 -2.71
C ASP A 10 -1.84 -5.45 -3.97
N GLY A 11 -2.84 -5.02 -4.74
CA GLY A 11 -3.30 -5.72 -5.94
C GLY A 11 -4.26 -6.87 -5.66
N SER A 12 -4.71 -7.07 -4.41
CA SER A 12 -5.72 -8.07 -4.05
C SER A 12 -7.13 -7.48 -4.03
N GLU A 13 -8.14 -8.30 -4.36
CA GLU A 13 -9.55 -7.93 -4.23
C GLU A 13 -9.93 -7.59 -2.78
N LEU A 14 -9.27 -8.21 -1.80
CA LEU A 14 -9.49 -7.93 -0.38
C LEU A 14 -9.07 -6.50 -0.04
N ALA A 15 -7.90 -6.06 -0.52
CA ALA A 15 -7.45 -4.69 -0.30
C ALA A 15 -8.36 -3.66 -1.01
N GLU A 16 -8.92 -4.01 -2.17
CA GLU A 16 -9.82 -3.12 -2.91
C GLU A 16 -11.15 -2.84 -2.19
N GLN A 17 -11.55 -3.66 -1.22
CA GLN A 17 -12.75 -3.41 -0.43
C GLN A 17 -12.70 -2.11 0.38
N ILE A 18 -11.53 -1.50 0.58
CA ILE A 18 -11.38 -0.17 1.18
C ILE A 18 -11.88 0.94 0.23
N MET A 19 -11.88 0.71 -1.08
CA MET A 19 -12.13 1.74 -2.09
C MET A 19 -13.49 2.47 -1.96
N PRO A 20 -14.62 1.77 -1.71
CA PRO A 20 -15.90 2.46 -1.53
C PRO A 20 -15.88 3.47 -0.38
N TYR A 21 -15.25 3.13 0.73
CA TYR A 21 -15.14 3.98 1.91
C TYR A 21 -14.24 5.17 1.66
N ALA A 22 -13.03 4.94 1.15
CA ALA A 22 -12.11 6.02 0.81
C ALA A 22 -12.68 6.98 -0.25
N THR A 23 -13.43 6.44 -1.21
CA THR A 23 -14.12 7.23 -2.24
C THR A 23 -15.23 8.09 -1.64
N ALA A 24 -16.02 7.56 -0.70
CA ALA A 24 -17.06 8.31 -0.02
C ALA A 24 -16.47 9.50 0.77
N GLU A 25 -15.36 9.27 1.48
CA GLU A 25 -14.64 10.33 2.19
C GLU A 25 -14.10 11.40 1.23
N ALA A 26 -13.51 10.98 0.09
CA ALA A 26 -13.00 11.91 -0.90
C ALA A 26 -14.11 12.80 -1.50
N VAL A 27 -15.27 12.21 -1.78
CA VAL A 27 -16.44 12.97 -2.28
C VAL A 27 -16.98 13.91 -1.22
N HIS A 28 -17.13 13.42 0.03
CA HIS A 28 -17.69 14.21 1.12
C HIS A 28 -16.83 15.45 1.47
N PHE A 29 -15.51 15.28 1.46
CA PHE A 29 -14.59 16.36 1.80
C PHE A 29 -14.04 17.12 0.58
N GLU A 30 -14.51 16.83 -0.63
CA GLU A 30 -13.92 17.36 -1.87
C GLU A 30 -12.41 17.17 -1.89
N GLY A 31 -11.99 15.98 -1.53
CA GLY A 31 -10.59 15.59 -1.40
C GLY A 31 -10.09 14.83 -2.61
N LYS A 32 -8.81 14.53 -2.59
CA LYS A 32 -8.07 13.78 -3.60
C LYS A 32 -7.66 12.42 -3.05
N LEU A 33 -7.81 11.37 -3.84
CA LEU A 33 -7.26 10.05 -3.53
C LEU A 33 -5.82 9.94 -4.05
N VAL A 34 -4.97 9.29 -3.26
CA VAL A 34 -3.66 8.84 -3.68
C VAL A 34 -3.64 7.32 -3.51
N LEU A 35 -3.70 6.59 -4.62
CA LEU A 35 -3.63 5.12 -4.61
C LEU A 35 -2.17 4.71 -4.54
N LEU A 36 -1.76 4.07 -3.46
CA LEU A 36 -0.39 3.64 -3.22
C LEU A 36 -0.29 2.11 -3.23
N GLN A 37 0.65 1.59 -3.98
CA GLN A 37 1.11 0.21 -3.85
C GLN A 37 2.61 0.17 -3.57
N VAL A 38 2.99 -0.53 -2.50
CA VAL A 38 4.39 -0.79 -2.18
C VAL A 38 4.78 -2.16 -2.74
N VAL A 39 5.86 -2.17 -3.53
CA VAL A 39 6.44 -3.38 -4.09
C VAL A 39 7.58 -3.84 -3.21
N GLN A 40 7.47 -5.05 -2.68
CA GLN A 40 8.51 -5.61 -1.83
C GLN A 40 9.77 -5.91 -2.65
N GLU A 41 10.90 -5.38 -2.19
CA GLU A 41 12.20 -5.70 -2.78
C GLU A 41 12.68 -7.06 -2.28
N PRO A 42 13.16 -7.95 -3.16
CA PRO A 42 13.80 -9.17 -2.73
C PRO A 42 15.10 -8.83 -2.00
N VAL A 43 15.31 -9.42 -0.82
CA VAL A 43 16.55 -9.29 -0.07
C VAL A 43 17.26 -10.65 -0.11
N VAL A 44 18.45 -10.67 -0.69
CA VAL A 44 19.33 -11.83 -0.68
C VAL A 44 20.60 -11.47 0.10
N PHE A 45 21.02 -12.36 0.97
CA PHE A 45 22.25 -12.16 1.74
C PHE A 45 23.39 -12.96 1.09
N GLY A 46 24.54 -12.33 1.02
CA GLY A 46 25.77 -12.98 0.56
C GLY A 46 26.29 -14.00 1.57
N PRO A 47 27.31 -14.80 1.19
CA PRO A 47 27.97 -15.68 2.12
C PRO A 47 28.65 -14.88 3.24
N ALA A 48 28.40 -15.28 4.49
CA ALA A 48 29.05 -14.69 5.66
C ALA A 48 30.38 -15.37 5.95
N LEU A 49 31.38 -14.60 6.35
CA LEU A 49 32.59 -15.13 6.94
C LEU A 49 32.35 -15.58 8.38
N PRO A 50 33.10 -16.55 8.92
CA PRO A 50 32.92 -16.96 10.30
C PRO A 50 33.06 -15.77 11.26
N GLY A 51 31.99 -15.50 12.03
CA GLY A 51 31.95 -14.38 12.98
C GLY A 51 31.41 -13.05 12.43
N GLU A 52 31.06 -12.97 11.15
CA GLU A 52 30.45 -11.77 10.53
C GLU A 52 28.98 -12.03 10.15
N ALA A 53 28.15 -10.98 10.25
CA ALA A 53 26.79 -11.03 9.76
C ALA A 53 26.77 -11.00 8.21
N PRO A 54 25.91 -11.78 7.54
CA PRO A 54 25.80 -11.73 6.09
C PRO A 54 25.33 -10.34 5.63
N LEU A 55 25.97 -9.80 4.62
CA LEU A 55 25.60 -8.50 4.03
C LEU A 55 24.56 -8.72 2.92
N PRO A 56 23.57 -7.80 2.81
CA PRO A 56 22.63 -7.84 1.71
C PRO A 56 23.37 -7.59 0.39
N ILE A 57 23.09 -8.43 -0.60
CA ILE A 57 23.61 -8.27 -1.97
C ILE A 57 22.49 -7.90 -2.91
N GLN A 58 22.76 -7.01 -3.85
CA GLN A 58 21.85 -6.65 -4.91
C GLN A 58 22.41 -7.17 -6.25
N THR A 59 21.61 -7.91 -6.98
CA THR A 59 21.96 -8.44 -8.29
C THR A 59 21.16 -7.73 -9.38
N ASP A 60 21.68 -7.70 -10.63
CA ASP A 60 20.96 -7.13 -11.76
C ASP A 60 19.59 -7.80 -11.97
N ALA A 61 19.51 -9.10 -11.75
CA ALA A 61 18.24 -9.83 -11.82
C ALA A 61 17.21 -9.34 -10.79
N MET A 62 17.64 -8.97 -9.58
CA MET A 62 16.75 -8.42 -8.55
C MET A 62 16.26 -7.02 -8.95
N VAL A 63 17.13 -6.19 -9.52
CA VAL A 63 16.79 -4.86 -10.04
C VAL A 63 15.74 -4.97 -11.14
N GLU A 64 15.94 -5.87 -12.11
CA GLU A 64 14.98 -6.08 -13.19
C GLU A 64 13.63 -6.63 -12.69
N THR A 65 13.65 -7.55 -11.73
CA THR A 65 12.44 -8.08 -11.09
C THR A 65 11.65 -6.97 -10.39
N THR A 66 12.34 -6.11 -9.65
CA THR A 66 11.72 -4.96 -8.97
C THR A 66 11.12 -3.97 -9.97
N LYS A 67 11.83 -3.65 -11.06
CA LYS A 67 11.31 -2.79 -12.13
C LYS A 67 10.05 -3.36 -12.77
N ALA A 68 10.05 -4.66 -13.10
CA ALA A 68 8.89 -5.33 -13.66
C ALA A 68 7.68 -5.29 -12.70
N ALA A 69 7.91 -5.54 -11.42
CA ALA A 69 6.88 -5.46 -10.39
C ALA A 69 6.33 -4.04 -10.21
N LEU A 70 7.20 -3.01 -10.23
CA LEU A 70 6.78 -1.60 -10.20
C LEU A 70 5.93 -1.23 -11.42
N ASN A 71 6.28 -1.69 -12.61
CA ASN A 71 5.50 -1.45 -13.82
C ASN A 71 4.12 -2.11 -13.73
N SER A 72 4.05 -3.35 -13.25
CA SER A 72 2.78 -4.04 -13.02
C SER A 72 1.91 -3.32 -11.98
N ALA A 73 2.50 -2.86 -10.90
CA ALA A 73 1.82 -2.08 -9.87
C ALA A 73 1.26 -0.76 -10.44
N LYS A 74 2.04 -0.03 -11.23
CA LYS A 74 1.57 1.19 -11.91
C LYS A 74 0.38 0.94 -12.82
N GLN A 75 0.44 -0.12 -13.64
CA GLN A 75 -0.67 -0.49 -14.54
C GLN A 75 -1.93 -0.85 -13.75
N TYR A 76 -1.79 -1.61 -12.68
CA TYR A 76 -2.90 -1.96 -11.79
C TYR A 76 -3.54 -0.71 -11.17
N LEU A 77 -2.73 0.19 -10.61
CA LEU A 77 -3.22 1.41 -9.98
C LEU A 77 -3.92 2.34 -10.98
N GLU A 78 -3.37 2.50 -12.18
CA GLU A 78 -4.01 3.28 -13.24
C GLU A 78 -5.35 2.67 -13.68
N LYS A 79 -5.41 1.35 -13.85
CA LYS A 79 -6.67 0.66 -14.13
C LYS A 79 -7.72 0.92 -13.06
N THR A 80 -7.32 0.93 -11.80
CA THR A 80 -8.20 1.21 -10.64
C THR A 80 -8.61 2.68 -10.60
N ALA A 81 -7.73 3.62 -10.99
CA ALA A 81 -7.98 5.06 -10.96
C ALA A 81 -8.94 5.54 -12.07
N VAL A 82 -8.88 4.94 -13.26
CA VAL A 82 -9.67 5.37 -14.44
C VAL A 82 -11.17 5.52 -14.16
N PRO A 83 -11.88 4.53 -13.59
CA PRO A 83 -13.31 4.66 -13.32
C PRO A 83 -13.64 5.75 -12.28
N LEU A 84 -12.75 6.02 -11.35
CA LEU A 84 -12.91 7.06 -10.34
C LEU A 84 -12.76 8.46 -10.96
N ARG A 85 -11.75 8.65 -11.79
CA ARG A 85 -11.53 9.89 -12.53
C ARG A 85 -12.72 10.21 -13.46
N LYS A 86 -13.31 9.18 -14.10
CA LYS A 86 -14.52 9.33 -14.90
C LYS A 86 -15.74 9.82 -14.08
N LYS A 87 -15.77 9.54 -12.79
CA LYS A 87 -16.77 10.04 -11.84
C LYS A 87 -16.44 11.43 -11.28
N GLY A 88 -15.39 12.09 -11.77
CA GLY A 88 -14.97 13.42 -11.33
C GLY A 88 -14.10 13.45 -10.08
N ILE A 89 -13.64 12.30 -9.59
CA ILE A 89 -12.78 12.22 -8.40
C ILE A 89 -11.32 12.44 -8.83
N GLN A 90 -10.61 13.30 -8.12
CA GLN A 90 -9.17 13.48 -8.34
C GLN A 90 -8.41 12.29 -7.78
N VAL A 91 -7.61 11.62 -8.61
CA VAL A 91 -6.85 10.42 -8.23
C VAL A 91 -5.44 10.49 -8.78
N ASP A 92 -4.46 10.41 -7.89
CA ASP A 92 -3.06 10.12 -8.22
C ASP A 92 -2.77 8.64 -7.97
N THR A 93 -1.77 8.12 -8.66
CA THR A 93 -1.29 6.75 -8.50
C THR A 93 0.20 6.74 -8.22
N VAL A 94 0.62 5.94 -7.26
CA VAL A 94 2.01 5.87 -6.80
C VAL A 94 2.40 4.42 -6.54
N ALA A 95 3.43 3.94 -7.21
CA ALA A 95 4.05 2.64 -6.91
C ALA A 95 5.50 2.89 -6.47
N ILE A 96 5.86 2.40 -5.30
CA ILE A 96 7.20 2.58 -4.71
C ILE A 96 7.76 1.25 -4.21
N PRO A 97 9.07 1.04 -4.29
CA PRO A 97 9.70 -0.14 -3.71
C PRO A 97 9.89 0.03 -2.20
N GLY A 98 10.05 -1.06 -1.49
CA GLY A 98 10.44 -1.07 -0.08
C GLY A 98 9.59 -1.98 0.80
N ARG A 99 9.72 -1.80 2.10
CA ARG A 99 8.86 -2.45 3.10
C ARG A 99 7.55 -1.67 3.22
N ALA A 100 6.43 -2.37 3.13
CA ALA A 100 5.12 -1.74 3.03
C ALA A 100 4.82 -0.78 4.21
N ASP A 101 5.06 -1.20 5.44
CA ASP A 101 4.82 -0.40 6.64
C ASP A 101 5.65 0.90 6.66
N GLU A 102 6.95 0.80 6.43
CA GLU A 102 7.87 1.94 6.40
C GLU A 102 7.55 2.89 5.24
N ALA A 103 7.40 2.35 4.04
CA ALA A 103 7.14 3.13 2.84
C ALA A 103 5.80 3.89 2.90
N ILE A 104 4.75 3.30 3.49
CA ILE A 104 3.47 3.97 3.70
C ILE A 104 3.63 5.13 4.69
N LEU A 105 4.31 4.92 5.81
CA LEU A 105 4.53 5.95 6.83
C LEU A 105 5.37 7.11 6.29
N ASP A 106 6.47 6.81 5.61
CA ASP A 106 7.34 7.81 5.01
C ASP A 106 6.62 8.62 3.93
N TYR A 107 5.84 7.94 3.08
CA TYR A 107 5.04 8.60 2.06
C TYR A 107 3.99 9.53 2.68
N ALA A 108 3.28 9.07 3.70
CA ALA A 108 2.25 9.85 4.38
C ALA A 108 2.83 11.11 5.02
N ASN A 109 3.96 11.00 5.71
CA ASN A 109 4.65 12.11 6.37
C ASN A 109 5.19 13.14 5.37
N THR A 110 5.73 12.68 4.24
CA THR A 110 6.37 13.54 3.25
C THR A 110 5.37 14.26 2.34
N ASN A 111 4.20 13.65 2.10
CA ASN A 111 3.25 14.11 1.09
C ASN A 111 1.98 14.77 1.63
N ARG A 112 1.98 15.24 2.88
CA ARG A 112 0.84 15.94 3.51
C ARG A 112 -0.47 15.16 3.40
N ILE A 113 -0.42 13.89 3.77
CA ILE A 113 -1.60 13.03 3.84
C ILE A 113 -2.43 13.41 5.08
N ASP A 114 -3.74 13.46 4.94
CA ASP A 114 -4.67 13.81 6.02
C ASP A 114 -5.39 12.58 6.58
N LEU A 115 -5.50 11.52 5.80
CA LEU A 115 -6.15 10.25 6.15
C LEU A 115 -5.45 9.10 5.43
N ILE A 116 -5.18 8.03 6.15
CA ILE A 116 -4.74 6.76 5.56
C ILE A 116 -5.92 5.79 5.55
N ALA A 117 -6.21 5.18 4.42
CA ALA A 117 -7.23 4.15 4.26
C ALA A 117 -6.58 2.82 3.90
N ILE A 118 -6.79 1.79 4.72
CA ILE A 118 -6.12 0.50 4.59
C ILE A 118 -7.03 -0.66 5.00
N ALA A 119 -6.91 -1.81 4.33
CA ALA A 119 -7.53 -3.05 4.76
C ALA A 119 -6.59 -3.85 5.67
N THR A 120 -7.15 -4.55 6.67
CA THR A 120 -6.34 -5.32 7.63
C THR A 120 -5.66 -6.54 7.02
N HIS A 121 -6.18 -7.09 5.91
CA HIS A 121 -5.67 -8.27 5.22
C HIS A 121 -5.49 -7.97 3.74
N GLY A 122 -4.38 -8.42 3.18
CA GLY A 122 -4.08 -8.47 1.78
C GLY A 122 -3.73 -9.92 1.38
N ARG A 123 -2.83 -10.08 0.43
CA ARG A 123 -2.42 -11.37 -0.16
C ARG A 123 -1.98 -12.47 0.83
N GLY A 124 -1.65 -12.15 2.09
CA GLY A 124 -1.11 -13.08 3.08
C GLY A 124 -2.10 -13.54 4.16
N GLY A 125 -3.39 -13.37 3.96
CA GLY A 125 -4.44 -13.53 4.96
C GLY A 125 -4.39 -14.81 5.82
N LEU A 126 -3.75 -14.71 6.99
CA LEU A 126 -3.90 -15.69 8.05
C LEU A 126 -5.18 -15.36 8.83
N ARG A 127 -6.18 -16.23 8.75
CA ARG A 127 -7.52 -16.13 9.37
C ARG A 127 -7.55 -15.84 10.88
N ARG A 128 -6.41 -15.78 11.56
CA ARG A 128 -6.31 -15.64 13.03
C ARG A 128 -5.78 -14.32 13.55
N ALA A 129 -5.28 -13.42 12.71
CA ALA A 129 -4.81 -12.11 13.15
C ALA A 129 -5.92 -11.07 12.95
N VAL A 130 -6.36 -10.44 14.01
CA VAL A 130 -7.39 -9.40 14.01
C VAL A 130 -6.94 -8.17 13.19
N PHE A 131 -5.63 -7.95 13.10
CA PHE A 131 -4.99 -6.91 12.28
C PHE A 131 -3.80 -7.49 11.52
N GLY A 132 -3.68 -7.19 10.22
CA GLY A 132 -2.46 -7.49 9.46
C GLY A 132 -1.28 -6.68 9.98
N SER A 133 -0.08 -7.23 9.87
CA SER A 133 1.14 -6.61 10.41
C SER A 133 1.40 -5.19 9.86
N VAL A 134 1.09 -4.95 8.59
CA VAL A 134 1.24 -3.63 7.96
C VAL A 134 0.20 -2.66 8.51
N ALA A 135 -1.08 -3.05 8.56
CA ALA A 135 -2.15 -2.19 9.08
C ALA A 135 -1.92 -1.82 10.56
N ASP A 136 -1.49 -2.77 11.39
CA ASP A 136 -1.18 -2.52 12.80
C ASP A 136 -0.02 -1.50 12.95
N ARG A 137 1.06 -1.66 12.19
CA ARG A 137 2.19 -0.73 12.25
C ARG A 137 1.83 0.66 11.72
N VAL A 138 1.06 0.74 10.64
CA VAL A 138 0.56 2.02 10.12
C VAL A 138 -0.34 2.71 11.14
N LEU A 139 -1.27 1.98 11.76
CA LEU A 139 -2.17 2.52 12.78
C LEU A 139 -1.41 3.09 13.98
N ARG A 140 -0.37 2.39 14.43
CA ARG A 140 0.42 2.83 15.60
C ARG A 140 1.44 3.91 15.29
N GLY A 141 1.97 3.93 14.06
CA GLY A 141 3.11 4.77 13.69
C GLY A 141 2.78 6.04 12.93
N SER A 142 1.58 6.16 12.34
CA SER A 142 1.29 7.27 11.44
C SER A 142 1.08 8.63 12.11
N GLY A 143 0.57 8.65 13.34
CA GLY A 143 0.12 9.89 13.98
C GLY A 143 -1.04 10.59 13.24
N LEU A 144 -1.62 9.95 12.23
CA LEU A 144 -2.71 10.45 11.39
C LEU A 144 -4.00 9.65 11.67
N PRO A 145 -5.16 10.21 11.33
CA PRO A 145 -6.39 9.41 11.20
C PRO A 145 -6.19 8.23 10.25
N VAL A 146 -6.64 7.05 10.66
CA VAL A 146 -6.56 5.83 9.85
C VAL A 146 -7.94 5.20 9.73
N LEU A 147 -8.42 5.06 8.52
CA LEU A 147 -9.62 4.30 8.19
C LEU A 147 -9.22 2.84 7.92
N VAL A 148 -9.65 1.95 8.79
CA VAL A 148 -9.32 0.53 8.69
C VAL A 148 -10.58 -0.28 8.44
N ILE A 149 -10.56 -1.16 7.47
CA ILE A 149 -11.60 -2.17 7.29
C ILE A 149 -11.04 -3.58 7.46
N THR A 150 -11.89 -4.48 7.92
CA THR A 150 -11.64 -5.92 7.85
C THR A 150 -12.35 -6.46 6.62
N PRO A 151 -11.64 -6.78 5.54
CA PRO A 151 -12.27 -7.26 4.33
C PRO A 151 -12.92 -8.62 4.56
N GLN A 152 -14.02 -8.87 3.86
CA GLN A 152 -14.73 -10.14 3.92
C GLN A 152 -14.39 -10.98 2.69
N GLU A 153 -14.00 -12.23 2.92
CA GLU A 153 -13.91 -13.19 1.83
C GLU A 153 -15.30 -13.42 1.23
N ALA A 154 -15.40 -13.45 -0.09
CA ALA A 154 -16.65 -13.85 -0.73
C ALA A 154 -17.08 -15.22 -0.18
N LYS A 155 -18.27 -15.28 0.40
CA LYS A 155 -18.85 -16.58 0.78
C LYS A 155 -18.99 -17.40 -0.49
N ALA A 156 -18.27 -18.51 -0.52
CA ALA A 156 -18.42 -19.51 -1.58
C ALA A 156 -19.85 -20.08 -1.58
#